data_ba2d57b400a46c19e884442fa6a53224
#
_entry.id   ba2d57b400a46c19e884442fa6a53224
#
_cell.length_a   1.000
_cell.length_b   1.000
_cell.length_c   1.000
_cell.angle_alpha   90.00
_cell.angle_beta   90.00
_cell.angle_gamma   90.00
#
_symmetry.space_group_name_H-M   'P 1'
#
loop_
_entity.id
_entity.type
_entity.pdbx_description
1 polymer ?
#
loop_
_entity_poly.entity_id
_entity_poly.type
_entity_poly.pdbx_seq_one_letter_code
_entity_poly.pdbx_strand_id
1 'polypeptide(L)'
;MSVIYKVITRPTDPRVPNSPKRYYPHLITLGQSVNLKYIAQKMQDRSSLSVGDIKSVIQNFVEKMKEQLLEGKSINIEGLGVFMLTARSKGAELAKDINAKSVDSVRIFFQANKELRVTKTATRADEDRKSVV
;
A
#
# COMPACT_ATOMS: atom_id res chain seq x y z
N MET A 1 -2.53 -12.06 -16.64
CA MET A 1 -3.22 -10.90 -16.06
C MET A 1 -2.31 -9.69 -16.13
N SER A 2 -2.81 -8.58 -16.59
CA SER A 2 -2.02 -7.38 -16.77
C SER A 2 -2.78 -6.16 -16.24
N VAL A 3 -2.03 -5.20 -15.74
CA VAL A 3 -2.57 -3.93 -15.25
C VAL A 3 -2.71 -2.98 -16.44
N ILE A 4 -3.83 -2.29 -16.50
CA ILE A 4 -4.15 -1.37 -17.59
C ILE A 4 -3.81 0.05 -17.18
N TYR A 5 -3.35 0.86 -18.13
CA TYR A 5 -3.08 2.25 -17.86
C TYR A 5 -3.73 3.15 -18.91
N LYS A 6 -3.97 4.40 -18.53
CA LYS A 6 -4.38 5.47 -19.44
C LYS A 6 -3.35 6.59 -19.38
N VAL A 7 -3.36 7.43 -20.40
CA VAL A 7 -2.47 8.59 -20.46
C VAL A 7 -3.19 9.80 -19.87
N ILE A 8 -2.52 10.45 -18.93
CA ILE A 8 -3.03 11.67 -18.29
C ILE A 8 -2.00 12.80 -18.45
N THR A 9 -2.46 14.03 -18.29
CA THR A 9 -1.58 15.20 -18.27
C THR A 9 -1.47 15.74 -16.85
N ARG A 10 -0.26 16.11 -16.47
CA ARG A 10 0.02 16.74 -15.17
C ARG A 10 1.05 17.84 -15.34
N PRO A 11 0.99 18.89 -14.51
CA PRO A 11 2.06 19.89 -14.49
C PRO A 11 3.36 19.25 -14.00
N THR A 12 4.49 19.70 -14.56
CA THR A 12 5.80 19.20 -14.18
C THR A 12 6.10 19.50 -12.70
N ASP A 13 5.66 20.68 -12.24
CA ASP A 13 5.75 21.06 -10.85
C ASP A 13 4.40 21.61 -10.40
N PRO A 14 3.65 20.88 -9.58
CA PRO A 14 2.33 21.34 -9.12
C PRO A 14 2.39 22.58 -8.24
N ARG A 15 3.57 22.95 -7.73
CA ARG A 15 3.76 24.15 -6.91
C ARG A 15 3.84 25.43 -7.77
N VAL A 16 4.14 25.27 -9.06
CA VAL A 16 4.27 26.40 -10.00
C VAL A 16 3.01 26.46 -10.85
N PRO A 17 2.20 27.55 -10.76
CA PRO A 17 0.90 27.61 -11.44
C PRO A 17 0.97 27.45 -12.96
N ASN A 18 2.07 27.87 -13.61
CA ASN A 18 2.23 27.84 -15.05
C ASN A 18 3.32 26.86 -15.50
N SER A 19 3.60 25.81 -14.72
CA SER A 19 4.59 24.82 -15.12
C SER A 19 4.13 24.07 -16.39
N PRO A 20 5.07 23.65 -17.25
CA PRO A 20 4.74 22.87 -18.44
C PRO A 20 4.04 21.58 -18.06
N LYS A 21 3.04 21.19 -18.82
CA LYS A 21 2.35 19.91 -18.62
C LYS A 21 3.06 18.83 -19.41
N ARG A 22 3.11 17.63 -18.82
CA ARG A 22 3.63 16.43 -19.48
C ARG A 22 2.59 15.32 -19.43
N TYR A 23 2.76 14.34 -20.27
CA TYR A 23 1.92 13.16 -20.31
C TYR A 23 2.54 12.08 -19.46
N TYR A 24 1.69 11.43 -18.64
CA TYR A 24 2.11 10.35 -17.74
C TYR A 24 1.16 9.16 -17.84
N PRO A 25 1.67 7.94 -17.69
CA PRO A 25 0.80 6.78 -17.54
C PRO A 25 0.17 6.80 -16.16
N HIS A 26 -1.10 6.48 -16.10
CA HIS A 26 -1.85 6.35 -14.85
C HIS A 26 -2.52 4.99 -14.84
N LEU A 27 -2.19 4.17 -13.84
CA LEU A 27 -2.76 2.84 -13.72
C LEU A 27 -4.25 2.93 -13.40
N ILE A 28 -5.02 2.07 -14.03
CA ILE A 28 -6.47 2.03 -13.86
C ILE A 28 -6.82 0.89 -12.92
N THR A 29 -7.57 1.23 -11.86
CA THR A 29 -8.14 0.24 -10.96
C THR A 29 -9.48 -0.20 -11.53
N LEU A 30 -9.58 -1.48 -11.89
CA LEU A 30 -10.81 -2.06 -12.43
C LEU A 30 -11.58 -2.77 -11.34
N GLY A 31 -12.91 -2.57 -11.36
CA GLY A 31 -13.81 -3.27 -10.48
C GLY A 31 -13.80 -2.76 -9.05
N GLN A 32 -14.38 -3.55 -8.17
CA GLN A 32 -14.51 -3.24 -6.76
C GLN A 32 -13.31 -3.77 -5.97
N SER A 33 -13.08 -3.18 -4.80
CA SER A 33 -12.05 -3.70 -3.91
C SER A 33 -12.42 -5.11 -3.44
N VAL A 34 -11.43 -5.97 -3.36
CA VAL A 34 -11.59 -7.35 -2.90
C VAL A 34 -11.47 -7.37 -1.38
N ASN A 35 -12.42 -7.99 -0.70
CA ASN A 35 -12.42 -8.07 0.75
C ASN A 35 -11.82 -9.41 1.25
N LEU A 36 -11.66 -9.49 2.57
CA LEU A 36 -11.09 -10.69 3.19
C LEU A 36 -11.94 -11.93 2.94
N LYS A 37 -13.26 -11.79 2.94
CA LYS A 37 -14.16 -12.93 2.70
C LYS A 37 -13.93 -13.55 1.32
N TYR A 38 -13.79 -12.71 0.30
CA TYR A 38 -13.52 -13.18 -1.06
C TYR A 38 -12.19 -13.92 -1.15
N ILE A 39 -11.14 -13.33 -0.56
CA ILE A 39 -9.81 -13.97 -0.54
C ILE A 39 -9.85 -15.28 0.21
N ALA A 40 -10.53 -15.32 1.35
CA ALA A 40 -10.68 -16.55 2.14
C ALA A 40 -11.39 -17.65 1.36
N GLN A 41 -12.42 -17.31 0.58
CA GLN A 41 -13.10 -18.26 -0.28
C GLN A 41 -12.17 -18.85 -1.32
N LYS A 42 -11.30 -18.04 -1.91
CA LYS A 42 -10.30 -18.52 -2.87
C LYS A 42 -9.24 -19.39 -2.21
N MET A 43 -8.86 -19.07 -0.98
CA MET A 43 -7.91 -19.88 -0.22
C MET A 43 -8.50 -21.22 0.18
N GLN A 44 -9.79 -21.28 0.47
CA GLN A 44 -10.47 -22.53 0.83
C GLN A 44 -10.32 -23.59 -0.25
N ASP A 45 -10.31 -23.20 -1.51
CA ASP A 45 -10.18 -24.14 -2.63
C ASP A 45 -8.87 -24.93 -2.60
N ARG A 46 -7.85 -24.42 -1.91
CA ARG A 46 -6.52 -25.04 -1.80
C ARG A 46 -6.15 -25.43 -0.37
N SER A 47 -7.11 -25.45 0.52
CA SER A 47 -6.87 -25.63 1.95
C SER A 47 -7.97 -26.51 2.51
N SER A 48 -7.67 -27.24 3.59
CA SER A 48 -8.67 -28.00 4.34
C SER A 48 -9.44 -27.12 5.33
N LEU A 49 -9.09 -25.83 5.43
CA LEU A 49 -9.72 -24.92 6.37
C LEU A 49 -10.99 -24.32 5.79
N SER A 50 -11.98 -24.07 6.64
CA SER A 50 -13.19 -23.34 6.23
C SER A 50 -12.91 -21.86 6.06
N VAL A 51 -13.82 -21.16 5.36
CA VAL A 51 -13.72 -19.69 5.21
C VAL A 51 -13.66 -19.00 6.57
N GLY A 52 -14.47 -19.48 7.55
CA GLY A 52 -14.46 -18.92 8.90
C GLY A 52 -13.14 -19.11 9.61
N ASP A 53 -12.54 -20.28 9.47
CA ASP A 53 -11.22 -20.55 10.06
C ASP A 53 -10.15 -19.66 9.47
N ILE A 54 -10.14 -19.50 8.15
CA ILE A 54 -9.19 -18.65 7.45
C ILE A 54 -9.32 -17.21 7.91
N LYS A 55 -10.55 -16.69 7.98
CA LYS A 55 -10.80 -15.32 8.46
C LYS A 55 -10.32 -15.14 9.91
N SER A 56 -10.61 -16.09 10.77
CA SER A 56 -10.16 -16.06 12.18
C SER A 56 -8.65 -16.00 12.28
N VAL A 57 -7.95 -16.84 11.52
CA VAL A 57 -6.49 -16.86 11.52
C VAL A 57 -5.92 -15.52 11.07
N ILE A 58 -6.44 -14.95 9.99
CA ILE A 58 -5.95 -13.68 9.47
C ILE A 58 -6.23 -12.53 10.43
N GLN A 59 -7.43 -12.49 11.02
CA GLN A 59 -7.79 -11.45 11.99
C GLN A 59 -6.90 -11.52 13.22
N ASN A 60 -6.66 -12.71 13.73
CA ASN A 60 -5.77 -12.93 14.86
C ASN A 60 -4.33 -12.53 14.53
N PHE A 61 -3.88 -12.84 13.33
CA PHE A 61 -2.56 -12.43 12.83
C PHE A 61 -2.42 -10.91 12.83
N VAL A 62 -3.42 -10.19 12.34
CA VAL A 62 -3.42 -8.72 12.30
C VAL A 62 -3.34 -8.14 13.72
N GLU A 63 -4.08 -8.70 14.68
CA GLU A 63 -4.03 -8.26 16.07
C GLU A 63 -2.64 -8.44 16.67
N LYS A 64 -2.04 -9.60 16.46
CA LYS A 64 -0.71 -9.91 16.99
C LYS A 64 0.36 -9.03 16.33
N MET A 65 0.20 -8.76 15.05
CA MET A 65 1.09 -7.85 14.34
C MET A 65 1.03 -6.45 14.95
N LYS A 66 -0.17 -5.95 15.22
CA LYS A 66 -0.38 -4.65 15.84
C LYS A 66 0.28 -4.58 17.23
N GLU A 67 0.14 -5.62 18.03
CA GLU A 67 0.78 -5.69 19.34
C GLU A 67 2.31 -5.55 19.24
N GLN A 68 2.92 -6.27 18.30
CA GLN A 68 4.37 -6.24 18.11
C GLN A 68 4.85 -4.89 17.58
N LEU A 69 4.09 -4.27 16.70
CA LEU A 69 4.40 -2.92 16.21
C LEU A 69 4.38 -1.89 17.33
N LEU A 70 3.40 -2.01 18.23
CA LEU A 70 3.28 -1.09 19.38
C LEU A 70 4.40 -1.28 20.40
N GLU A 71 5.06 -2.45 20.42
CA GLU A 71 6.25 -2.67 21.22
C GLU A 71 7.53 -2.10 20.58
N GLY A 72 7.41 -1.46 19.42
CA GLY A 72 8.53 -0.84 18.73
C GLY A 72 9.29 -1.77 17.81
N LYS A 73 8.73 -2.94 17.49
CA LYS A 73 9.39 -3.92 16.63
C LYS A 73 8.94 -3.76 15.18
N SER A 74 9.82 -4.06 14.24
CA SER A 74 9.43 -4.25 12.85
C SER A 74 9.04 -5.70 12.63
N ILE A 75 8.16 -5.94 11.66
CA ILE A 75 7.68 -7.29 11.36
C ILE A 75 8.03 -7.61 9.93
N ASN A 76 8.88 -8.60 9.74
CA ASN A 76 9.25 -9.09 8.41
C ASN A 76 8.49 -10.39 8.14
N ILE A 77 7.64 -10.36 7.11
CA ILE A 77 6.90 -11.52 6.66
C ILE A 77 7.50 -11.94 5.33
N GLU A 78 8.12 -13.11 5.31
CA GLU A 78 8.71 -13.66 4.11
C GLU A 78 7.66 -13.79 3.01
N GLY A 79 8.01 -13.34 1.80
CA GLY A 79 7.08 -13.34 0.66
C GLY A 79 6.11 -12.18 0.63
N LEU A 80 5.99 -11.41 1.71
CA LEU A 80 5.08 -10.27 1.77
C LEU A 80 5.84 -8.95 1.89
N GLY A 81 6.49 -8.71 3.01
CA GLY A 81 7.22 -7.47 3.21
C GLY A 81 7.46 -7.16 4.67
N VAL A 82 7.91 -5.94 4.91
CA VAL A 82 8.24 -5.46 6.24
C VAL A 82 7.24 -4.37 6.65
N PHE A 83 6.70 -4.52 7.84
CA PHE A 83 5.85 -3.52 8.48
C PHE A 83 6.61 -2.85 9.61
N MET A 84 6.50 -1.54 9.71
CA MET A 84 7.09 -0.77 10.80
C MET A 84 6.26 0.47 11.08
N LEU A 85 6.41 1.04 12.28
CA LEU A 85 5.78 2.30 12.60
C LEU A 85 6.70 3.45 12.26
N THR A 86 6.12 4.51 11.73
CA THR A 86 6.81 5.79 11.51
C THR A 86 6.03 6.89 12.21
N ALA A 87 6.74 7.90 12.66
CA ALA A 87 6.14 9.06 13.30
C ALA A 87 6.23 10.28 12.39
N ARG A 88 5.21 11.12 12.45
CA ARG A 88 5.20 12.39 11.76
C ARG A 88 5.21 13.51 12.79
N SER A 89 6.03 14.52 12.54
CA SER A 89 6.17 15.68 13.41
C SER A 89 6.54 16.90 12.58
N LYS A 90 6.23 18.07 13.09
CA LYS A 90 6.67 19.34 12.49
C LYS A 90 8.15 19.63 12.75
N GLY A 91 8.77 18.86 13.64
CA GLY A 91 10.14 19.08 14.04
C GLY A 91 10.29 20.24 15.03
N ALA A 92 11.49 20.40 15.55
CA ALA A 92 11.86 21.49 16.42
C ALA A 92 13.32 21.89 16.15
N GLU A 93 13.68 23.15 16.45
CA GLU A 93 15.03 23.63 16.22
C GLU A 93 16.05 23.01 17.18
N LEU A 94 15.64 22.67 18.39
CA LEU A 94 16.49 22.09 19.41
C LEU A 94 16.02 20.68 19.77
N ALA A 95 16.99 19.77 19.94
CA ALA A 95 16.67 18.39 20.30
C ALA A 95 15.93 18.29 21.65
N LYS A 96 16.25 19.18 22.60
CA LYS A 96 15.60 19.19 23.91
C LYS A 96 14.12 19.54 23.87
N ASP A 97 13.64 20.15 22.78
CA ASP A 97 12.24 20.52 22.62
C ASP A 97 11.39 19.37 22.07
N ILE A 98 12.01 18.25 21.71
CA ILE A 98 11.32 17.06 21.23
C ILE A 98 10.92 16.18 22.40
N ASN A 99 9.64 15.85 22.47
CA ASN A 99 9.08 14.92 23.46
C ASN A 99 7.92 14.14 22.84
N ALA A 100 7.24 13.33 23.64
CA ALA A 100 6.14 12.50 23.13
C ALA A 100 5.01 13.34 22.51
N LYS A 101 4.80 14.56 22.98
CA LYS A 101 3.78 15.47 22.45
C LYS A 101 4.18 16.07 21.10
N SER A 102 5.43 15.97 20.72
CA SER A 102 5.91 16.45 19.41
C SER A 102 5.48 15.55 18.27
N VAL A 103 5.02 14.34 18.56
CA VAL A 103 4.55 13.40 17.54
C VAL A 103 3.12 13.75 17.16
N ASP A 104 2.90 14.20 15.92
CA ASP A 104 1.57 14.54 15.42
C ASP A 104 0.76 13.29 15.10
N SER A 105 1.38 12.30 14.49
CA SER A 105 0.71 11.04 14.12
C SER A 105 1.71 9.91 14.01
N VAL A 106 1.22 8.68 14.18
CA VAL A 106 1.98 7.46 13.97
C VAL A 106 1.30 6.71 12.83
N ARG A 107 2.09 6.25 11.88
CA ARG A 107 1.61 5.53 10.71
C ARG A 107 2.30 4.21 10.57
N ILE A 108 1.62 3.26 9.94
CA ILE A 108 2.22 1.99 9.55
C ILE A 108 2.86 2.18 8.17
N PHE A 109 4.14 1.90 8.10
CA PHE A 109 4.88 1.88 6.84
C PHE A 109 5.05 0.43 6.40
N PHE A 110 4.75 0.15 5.13
CA PHE A 110 4.91 -1.17 4.55
C PHE A 110 5.83 -1.09 3.35
N GLN A 111 6.85 -1.96 3.33
CA GLN A 111 7.74 -2.13 2.19
C GLN A 111 7.61 -3.55 1.67
N ALA A 112 7.17 -3.68 0.42
CA ALA A 112 6.96 -4.99 -0.19
C ALA A 112 8.29 -5.71 -0.41
N ASN A 113 8.29 -7.02 -0.17
CA ASN A 113 9.41 -7.89 -0.49
C ASN A 113 9.59 -8.02 -1.99
N LYS A 114 10.80 -8.42 -2.37
CA LYS A 114 11.15 -8.62 -3.77
C LYS A 114 10.21 -9.62 -4.45
N GLU A 115 9.79 -10.66 -3.75
CA GLU A 115 8.89 -11.68 -4.28
C GLU A 115 7.47 -11.15 -4.54
N LEU A 116 7.05 -10.12 -3.80
CA LEU A 116 5.72 -9.52 -3.97
C LEU A 116 5.70 -8.49 -5.10
N ARG A 117 6.86 -7.96 -5.49
CA ARG A 117 6.94 -6.90 -6.49
C ARG A 117 6.57 -7.43 -7.87
N VAL A 118 5.75 -6.66 -8.59
CA VAL A 118 5.39 -7.00 -9.97
C VAL A 118 6.35 -6.33 -10.94
N THR A 119 6.56 -6.96 -12.10
CA THR A 119 7.42 -6.40 -13.14
C THR A 119 6.67 -5.35 -13.96
N LYS A 120 7.42 -4.41 -14.55
CA LYS A 120 6.82 -3.41 -15.42
C LYS A 120 6.14 -3.99 -16.66
N THR A 121 6.52 -5.18 -17.06
CA THR A 121 5.91 -5.88 -18.21
C THR A 121 4.49 -6.36 -17.92
N ALA A 122 4.04 -6.29 -16.66
CA ALA A 122 2.66 -6.60 -16.29
C ALA A 122 1.67 -5.52 -16.71
N THR A 123 2.14 -4.34 -17.11
CA THR A 123 1.28 -3.24 -17.54
C THR A 123 1.01 -3.29 -19.04
N ARG A 124 -0.18 -2.87 -19.42
CA ARG A 124 -0.56 -2.73 -20.84
C ARG A 124 -1.45 -1.49 -21.01
N ALA A 125 -1.46 -0.94 -22.22
CA ALA A 125 -2.33 0.18 -22.54
C ALA A 125 -3.80 -0.26 -22.54
N ASP A 126 -4.68 0.59 -22.05
CA ASP A 126 -6.12 0.41 -22.19
C ASP A 126 -6.53 1.02 -23.53
N GLU A 127 -6.73 0.18 -24.53
CA GLU A 127 -7.07 0.62 -25.88
C GLU A 127 -8.44 1.24 -25.97
N ASP A 128 -9.35 0.87 -25.07
CA ASP A 128 -10.70 1.42 -25.03
C ASP A 128 -10.75 2.79 -24.37
N ARG A 129 -9.65 3.22 -23.76
CA ARG A 129 -9.58 4.45 -22.97
C ARG A 129 -8.35 5.28 -23.30
N LYS A 130 -8.04 5.40 -24.57
CA LYS A 130 -6.90 6.19 -25.05
C LYS A 130 -7.05 7.70 -24.86
N SER A 131 -7.98 8.14 -24.06
CA SER A 131 -8.18 9.54 -23.78
C SER A 131 -7.03 10.10 -22.97
N VAL A 132 -6.61 11.30 -23.36
CA VAL A 132 -5.64 12.10 -22.61
C VAL A 132 -6.42 12.97 -21.64
N VAL A 133 -6.13 12.86 -20.38
CA VAL A 133 -6.83 13.60 -19.33
C VAL A 133 -5.89 14.59 -18.66
#